data_a85a466b783bdaca3ae855926ca88eae
#
_entry.id   a85a466b783bdaca3ae855926ca88eae
#
_cell.length_a   1.000
_cell.length_b   1.000
_cell.length_c   1.000
_cell.angle_alpha   90.00
_cell.angle_beta   90.00
_cell.angle_gamma   90.00
#
_symmetry.space_group_name_H-M   'P 1'
#
loop_
_entity.id
_entity.type
_entity.pdbx_description
1 polymer ?
#
loop_
_entity_poly.entity_id
_entity_poly.type
_entity_poly.pdbx_seq_one_letter_code
_entity_poly.pdbx_strand_id
1 'polypeptide(L)'
;MESEKSASGDEQRPSHAPAAPASPLAAGEFEILILSLPEAAARRRLVHAQLDFPGMPSYRVLEAVDGRALDERALAAGYDEQAAIRHCGRPLTRPEIGCAMSHLAAYRTMLERNLPLALVMEDDALIGLHAMQVLRRLVRMIDPSRPEVVLLSRVGRTSAWGGRKVDRNHRLYRVHGANGAYGYLITQAAARTMLQALHPVRTPADDWRHLMRARIVQVFALVPYCIGIAALGENSHIGEDRFEAEGARTVGRWLRKYAYQKFIFQLFVKPLLRLRKHASTW
;
A
#
# COMPACT_ATOMS: atom_id res chain seq x y z
N MET A 1 -34.63 -32.24 48.62
CA MET A 1 -33.21 -32.13 49.04
C MET A 1 -32.37 -32.54 47.81
N GLU A 2 -32.21 -31.63 46.92
CA GLU A 2 -31.40 -31.84 45.68
C GLU A 2 -30.42 -30.68 45.62
N SER A 3 -29.14 -31.01 45.54
CA SER A 3 -28.02 -30.09 45.56
C SER A 3 -27.68 -29.67 44.12
N GLU A 4 -27.82 -28.39 43.81
CA GLU A 4 -27.33 -27.78 42.59
C GLU A 4 -25.80 -27.74 42.56
N LYS A 5 -25.21 -28.35 41.54
CA LYS A 5 -23.81 -28.23 41.18
C LYS A 5 -23.64 -27.05 40.23
N SER A 6 -23.02 -25.99 40.75
CA SER A 6 -22.49 -24.90 39.97
C SER A 6 -21.30 -25.38 39.12
N ALA A 7 -21.42 -25.29 37.81
CA ALA A 7 -20.31 -25.48 36.87
C ALA A 7 -19.76 -24.10 36.49
N SER A 8 -18.60 -23.75 37.01
CA SER A 8 -17.79 -22.61 36.56
C SER A 8 -17.07 -22.98 35.27
N GLY A 9 -17.53 -22.45 34.15
CA GLY A 9 -16.83 -22.52 32.89
C GLY A 9 -15.65 -21.54 32.88
N ASP A 10 -14.45 -22.10 32.85
CA ASP A 10 -13.20 -21.36 32.72
C ASP A 10 -13.02 -21.04 31.23
N GLU A 11 -13.37 -19.82 30.81
CA GLU A 11 -13.09 -19.30 29.47
C GLU A 11 -11.58 -19.02 29.32
N GLN A 12 -10.86 -20.00 28.77
CA GLN A 12 -9.47 -19.85 28.37
C GLN A 12 -9.37 -18.80 27.26
N ARG A 13 -8.87 -17.59 27.60
CA ARG A 13 -8.38 -16.60 26.63
C ARG A 13 -7.27 -17.23 25.79
N PRO A 14 -7.31 -17.11 24.45
CA PRO A 14 -6.20 -17.58 23.63
C PRO A 14 -4.93 -16.78 23.95
N SER A 15 -3.94 -17.47 24.47
CA SER A 15 -2.60 -16.97 24.72
C SER A 15 -1.95 -16.57 23.39
N HIS A 16 -1.70 -15.27 23.20
CA HIS A 16 -0.81 -14.80 22.13
C HIS A 16 0.64 -15.18 22.47
N ALA A 17 1.04 -16.36 22.08
CA ALA A 17 2.44 -16.72 22.04
C ALA A 17 3.17 -15.84 21.00
N PRO A 18 4.37 -15.31 21.27
CA PRO A 18 5.16 -14.60 20.27
C PRO A 18 5.44 -15.52 19.09
N ALA A 19 5.15 -15.05 17.90
CA ALA A 19 5.39 -15.82 16.67
C ALA A 19 6.87 -16.19 16.58
N ALA A 20 7.15 -17.48 16.35
CA ALA A 20 8.50 -17.96 16.11
C ALA A 20 9.19 -17.17 15.00
N PRO A 21 10.53 -16.95 15.08
CA PRO A 21 11.27 -16.29 14.01
C PRO A 21 11.02 -17.04 12.69
N ALA A 22 10.69 -16.30 11.64
CA ALA A 22 10.46 -16.88 10.32
C ALA A 22 11.75 -17.57 9.84
N SER A 23 11.61 -18.78 9.31
CA SER A 23 12.68 -19.39 8.52
C SER A 23 13.04 -18.44 7.37
N PRO A 24 14.32 -18.27 7.02
CA PRO A 24 14.71 -17.43 5.92
C PRO A 24 14.01 -17.90 4.65
N LEU A 25 13.35 -16.95 3.97
CA LEU A 25 12.68 -17.22 2.68
C LEU A 25 13.74 -17.68 1.66
N ALA A 26 13.41 -18.72 0.89
CA ALA A 26 14.26 -19.16 -0.21
C ALA A 26 14.37 -18.06 -1.29
N ALA A 27 15.44 -18.09 -2.07
CA ALA A 27 15.68 -17.10 -3.11
C ALA A 27 14.50 -17.06 -4.11
N GLY A 28 13.84 -15.91 -4.20
CA GLY A 28 12.64 -15.70 -5.02
C GLY A 28 11.32 -15.96 -4.32
N GLU A 29 11.32 -16.13 -3.00
CA GLU A 29 10.11 -16.15 -2.18
C GLU A 29 9.83 -14.77 -1.58
N PHE A 30 8.56 -14.54 -1.22
CA PHE A 30 8.09 -13.33 -0.57
C PHE A 30 6.91 -13.68 0.35
N GLU A 31 6.71 -12.88 1.38
CA GLU A 31 5.52 -12.98 2.25
C GLU A 31 4.48 -11.93 1.84
N ILE A 32 3.20 -12.25 1.98
CA ILE A 32 2.10 -11.32 1.75
C ILE A 32 1.69 -10.72 3.08
N LEU A 33 1.76 -9.39 3.19
CA LEU A 33 1.34 -8.63 4.36
C LEU A 33 0.02 -7.92 4.05
N ILE A 34 -1.05 -8.31 4.74
CA ILE A 34 -2.40 -7.79 4.52
C ILE A 34 -2.73 -6.78 5.62
N LEU A 35 -3.07 -5.57 5.24
CA LEU A 35 -3.55 -4.54 6.16
C LEU A 35 -5.07 -4.65 6.29
N SER A 36 -5.58 -4.92 7.49
CA SER A 36 -7.02 -5.06 7.73
C SER A 36 -7.39 -4.52 9.10
N LEU A 37 -8.45 -3.72 9.16
CA LEU A 37 -9.01 -3.26 10.44
C LEU A 37 -9.58 -4.44 11.24
N PRO A 38 -9.52 -4.43 12.58
CA PRO A 38 -10.04 -5.53 13.41
C PRO A 38 -11.50 -5.90 13.11
N GLU A 39 -12.34 -4.91 12.85
CA GLU A 39 -13.75 -5.06 12.57
C GLU A 39 -14.06 -5.53 11.13
N ALA A 40 -13.09 -5.53 10.22
CA ALA A 40 -13.29 -5.87 8.80
C ALA A 40 -13.39 -7.39 8.54
N ALA A 41 -14.16 -8.13 9.35
CA ALA A 41 -14.24 -9.58 9.29
C ALA A 41 -14.70 -10.12 7.91
N ALA A 42 -15.61 -9.41 7.23
CA ALA A 42 -16.09 -9.81 5.90
C ALA A 42 -14.96 -9.69 4.86
N ARG A 43 -14.19 -8.61 4.87
CA ARG A 43 -13.05 -8.40 3.97
C ARG A 43 -11.93 -9.41 4.25
N ARG A 44 -11.64 -9.71 5.52
CA ARG A 44 -10.68 -10.77 5.89
C ARG A 44 -11.09 -12.14 5.36
N ARG A 45 -12.39 -12.49 5.38
CA ARG A 45 -12.86 -13.77 4.77
C ARG A 45 -12.58 -13.81 3.27
N LEU A 46 -12.72 -12.70 2.55
CA LEU A 46 -12.36 -12.62 1.12
C LEU A 46 -10.85 -12.79 0.89
N VAL A 47 -10.03 -12.23 1.75
CA VAL A 47 -8.57 -12.42 1.71
C VAL A 47 -8.22 -13.89 1.90
N HIS A 48 -8.77 -14.55 2.94
CA HIS A 48 -8.56 -15.98 3.19
C HIS A 48 -9.02 -16.83 1.99
N ALA A 49 -10.20 -16.55 1.44
CA ALA A 49 -10.70 -17.24 0.25
C ALA A 49 -9.81 -17.10 -0.98
N GLN A 50 -9.02 -16.03 -1.09
CA GLN A 50 -8.06 -15.84 -2.18
C GLN A 50 -6.70 -16.49 -1.93
N LEU A 51 -6.29 -16.67 -0.67
CA LEU A 51 -4.93 -17.06 -0.29
C LEU A 51 -4.82 -18.46 0.30
N ASP A 52 -5.90 -19.05 0.81
CA ASP A 52 -5.90 -20.38 1.41
C ASP A 52 -5.91 -21.51 0.37
N PHE A 53 -5.00 -21.43 -0.62
CA PHE A 53 -4.83 -22.45 -1.64
C PHE A 53 -3.42 -23.04 -1.63
N PRO A 54 -3.26 -24.33 -1.95
CA PRO A 54 -1.93 -24.93 -2.09
C PRO A 54 -1.05 -24.17 -3.07
N GLY A 55 0.18 -23.92 -2.67
CA GLY A 55 1.17 -23.23 -3.50
C GLY A 55 1.09 -21.70 -3.46
N MET A 56 0.20 -21.12 -2.67
CA MET A 56 0.25 -19.68 -2.38
C MET A 56 1.44 -19.36 -1.46
N PRO A 57 2.03 -18.16 -1.57
CA PRO A 57 3.03 -17.69 -0.60
C PRO A 57 2.42 -17.60 0.80
N SER A 58 3.27 -17.69 1.83
CA SER A 58 2.83 -17.39 3.19
C SER A 58 2.28 -15.97 3.28
N TYR A 59 1.23 -15.80 4.07
CA TYR A 59 0.65 -14.49 4.28
C TYR A 59 0.38 -14.22 5.76
N ARG A 60 0.29 -12.95 6.09
CA ARG A 60 -0.01 -12.46 7.44
C ARG A 60 -0.99 -11.31 7.38
N VAL A 61 -2.06 -11.41 8.14
CA VAL A 61 -2.95 -10.28 8.39
C VAL A 61 -2.35 -9.44 9.51
N LEU A 62 -2.07 -8.18 9.20
CA LEU A 62 -1.62 -7.16 10.14
C LEU A 62 -2.83 -6.32 10.54
N GLU A 63 -2.97 -6.11 11.84
CA GLU A 63 -4.00 -5.21 12.34
C GLU A 63 -3.70 -3.78 11.91
N ALA A 64 -4.58 -3.24 11.08
CA ALA A 64 -4.47 -1.87 10.60
C ALA A 64 -4.88 -0.88 11.69
N VAL A 65 -4.27 0.29 11.66
CA VAL A 65 -4.57 1.39 12.59
C VAL A 65 -5.86 2.08 12.17
N ASP A 66 -6.90 2.05 13.01
CA ASP A 66 -8.05 2.94 12.82
C ASP A 66 -7.67 4.36 13.26
N GLY A 67 -7.43 5.22 12.30
CA GLY A 67 -7.08 6.60 12.56
C GLY A 67 -8.14 7.38 13.35
N ARG A 68 -9.42 6.96 13.26
CA ARG A 68 -10.53 7.59 14.01
C ARG A 68 -10.49 7.26 15.50
N ALA A 69 -9.94 6.10 15.86
CA ALA A 69 -9.79 5.64 17.22
C ALA A 69 -8.51 6.13 17.92
N LEU A 70 -7.60 6.80 17.18
CA LEU A 70 -6.37 7.34 17.78
C LEU A 70 -6.69 8.44 18.81
N ASP A 71 -6.15 8.27 20.02
CA ASP A 71 -6.14 9.33 21.02
C ASP A 71 -5.12 10.44 20.66
N GLU A 72 -5.18 11.57 21.36
CA GLU A 72 -4.31 12.71 21.10
C GLU A 72 -2.82 12.39 21.37
N ARG A 73 -2.52 11.49 22.30
CA ARG A 73 -1.14 11.06 22.62
C ARG A 73 -0.55 10.24 21.48
N ALA A 74 -1.30 9.25 21.00
CA ALA A 74 -0.88 8.42 19.86
C ALA A 74 -0.74 9.24 18.57
N LEU A 75 -1.67 10.20 18.38
CA LEU A 75 -1.61 11.14 17.27
C LEU A 75 -0.35 12.01 17.34
N ALA A 76 -0.09 12.65 18.45
CA ALA A 76 1.07 13.51 18.66
C ALA A 76 2.41 12.75 18.49
N ALA A 77 2.44 11.47 18.87
CA ALA A 77 3.64 10.64 18.73
C ALA A 77 3.88 10.16 17.28
N GLY A 78 2.81 9.99 16.51
CA GLY A 78 2.89 9.34 15.20
C GLY A 78 2.63 10.24 13.99
N TYR A 79 2.19 11.49 14.18
CA TYR A 79 1.80 12.41 13.11
C TYR A 79 2.41 13.80 13.28
N ASP A 80 3.01 14.33 12.21
CA ASP A 80 3.52 15.70 12.12
C ASP A 80 2.57 16.56 11.28
N GLU A 81 1.59 17.17 11.93
CA GLU A 81 0.57 17.99 11.27
C GLU A 81 1.18 19.16 10.51
N GLN A 82 2.15 19.86 11.11
CA GLN A 82 2.77 21.02 10.47
C GLN A 82 3.52 20.64 9.20
N ALA A 83 4.21 19.50 9.21
CA ALA A 83 4.84 18.99 7.99
C ALA A 83 3.79 18.55 6.95
N ALA A 84 2.67 17.94 7.37
CA ALA A 84 1.58 17.59 6.46
C ALA A 84 0.96 18.83 5.81
N ILE A 85 0.70 19.90 6.57
CA ILE A 85 0.19 21.17 6.04
C ILE A 85 1.18 21.79 5.04
N ARG A 86 2.47 21.82 5.37
CA ARG A 86 3.50 22.32 4.43
C ARG A 86 3.53 21.52 3.14
N HIS A 87 3.37 20.20 3.22
CA HIS A 87 3.46 19.30 2.07
C HIS A 87 2.15 19.22 1.26
N CYS A 88 1.03 18.92 1.94
CA CYS A 88 -0.27 18.69 1.30
C CYS A 88 -1.10 19.96 1.13
N GLY A 89 -0.76 21.05 1.86
CA GLY A 89 -1.54 22.28 1.93
C GLY A 89 -2.76 22.19 2.87
N ARG A 90 -2.90 21.08 3.62
CA ARG A 90 -3.93 20.81 4.62
C ARG A 90 -3.43 19.77 5.63
N PRO A 91 -4.03 19.66 6.80
CA PRO A 91 -3.82 18.49 7.65
C PRO A 91 -4.32 17.22 6.94
N LEU A 92 -3.79 16.07 7.35
CA LEU A 92 -4.34 14.77 6.93
C LEU A 92 -5.60 14.48 7.73
N THR A 93 -6.53 13.77 7.10
CA THR A 93 -7.72 13.24 7.80
C THR A 93 -7.31 12.08 8.71
N ARG A 94 -8.11 11.79 9.74
CA ARG A 94 -7.86 10.66 10.64
C ARG A 94 -7.71 9.33 9.90
N PRO A 95 -8.55 8.96 8.91
CA PRO A 95 -8.36 7.76 8.11
C PRO A 95 -7.06 7.77 7.28
N GLU A 96 -6.64 8.92 6.73
CA GLU A 96 -5.36 9.02 6.02
C GLU A 96 -4.17 8.76 6.93
N ILE A 97 -4.22 9.26 8.18
CA ILE A 97 -3.18 9.03 9.19
C ILE A 97 -3.13 7.55 9.55
N GLY A 98 -4.28 6.93 9.86
CA GLY A 98 -4.37 5.51 10.20
C GLY A 98 -3.86 4.61 9.08
N CYS A 99 -4.25 4.89 7.83
CA CYS A 99 -3.75 4.18 6.65
C CYS A 99 -2.21 4.29 6.55
N ALA A 100 -1.65 5.51 6.65
CA ALA A 100 -0.21 5.71 6.59
C ALA A 100 0.53 4.99 7.73
N MET A 101 0.02 5.04 8.96
CA MET A 101 0.58 4.30 10.09
C MET A 101 0.54 2.78 9.87
N SER A 102 -0.53 2.25 9.27
CA SER A 102 -0.66 0.83 8.93
C SER A 102 0.41 0.37 7.93
N HIS A 103 0.67 1.18 6.89
CA HIS A 103 1.76 0.89 5.96
C HIS A 103 3.14 0.95 6.65
N LEU A 104 3.38 1.93 7.53
CA LEU A 104 4.62 1.98 8.32
C LEU A 104 4.76 0.76 9.24
N ALA A 105 3.67 0.24 9.81
CA ALA A 105 3.68 -1.00 10.59
C ALA A 105 4.05 -2.21 9.73
N ALA A 106 3.55 -2.31 8.49
CA ALA A 106 3.98 -3.35 7.56
C ALA A 106 5.48 -3.28 7.26
N TYR A 107 6.03 -2.07 7.04
CA TYR A 107 7.47 -1.90 6.80
C TYR A 107 8.30 -2.30 8.04
N ARG A 108 7.82 -1.98 9.23
CA ARG A 108 8.45 -2.39 10.51
C ARG A 108 8.45 -3.91 10.64
N THR A 109 7.30 -4.55 10.44
CA THR A 109 7.17 -6.02 10.43
C THR A 109 8.12 -6.66 9.42
N MET A 110 8.24 -6.08 8.23
CA MET A 110 9.15 -6.58 7.20
C MET A 110 10.62 -6.55 7.66
N LEU A 111 11.05 -5.47 8.33
CA LEU A 111 12.41 -5.35 8.86
C LEU A 111 12.66 -6.29 10.04
N GLU A 112 11.74 -6.37 11.00
CA GLU A 112 11.82 -7.25 12.18
C GLU A 112 11.91 -8.73 11.79
N ARG A 113 11.22 -9.12 10.72
CA ARG A 113 11.21 -10.49 10.21
C ARG A 113 12.30 -10.75 9.17
N ASN A 114 13.12 -9.76 8.88
CA ASN A 114 14.18 -9.81 7.87
C ASN A 114 13.68 -10.30 6.49
N LEU A 115 12.49 -9.85 6.07
CA LEU A 115 11.93 -10.21 4.76
C LEU A 115 12.64 -9.43 3.66
N PRO A 116 13.28 -10.09 2.68
CA PRO A 116 13.94 -9.39 1.58
C PRO A 116 12.94 -8.69 0.65
N LEU A 117 11.77 -9.30 0.47
CA LEU A 117 10.65 -8.82 -0.34
C LEU A 117 9.33 -9.11 0.36
N ALA A 118 8.37 -8.20 0.25
CA ALA A 118 7.00 -8.43 0.67
C ALA A 118 6.01 -7.87 -0.36
N LEU A 119 4.87 -8.55 -0.50
CA LEU A 119 3.68 -8.01 -1.14
C LEU A 119 2.81 -7.38 -0.06
N VAL A 120 2.68 -6.07 -0.05
CA VAL A 120 1.77 -5.36 0.87
C VAL A 120 0.44 -5.14 0.15
N MET A 121 -0.65 -5.53 0.80
CA MET A 121 -2.01 -5.41 0.27
C MET A 121 -2.97 -4.86 1.32
N GLU A 122 -3.98 -4.12 0.86
CA GLU A 122 -5.17 -3.80 1.66
C GLU A 122 -6.19 -4.95 1.57
N ASP A 123 -7.10 -5.05 2.52
CA ASP A 123 -8.04 -6.18 2.64
C ASP A 123 -9.18 -6.18 1.60
N ASP A 124 -9.30 -5.12 0.80
CA ASP A 124 -10.19 -5.00 -0.35
C ASP A 124 -9.51 -5.29 -1.69
N ALA A 125 -8.23 -5.64 -1.68
CA ALA A 125 -7.49 -5.98 -2.89
C ALA A 125 -7.91 -7.35 -3.44
N LEU A 126 -8.06 -7.43 -4.77
CA LEU A 126 -8.34 -8.65 -5.52
C LEU A 126 -7.12 -9.11 -6.29
N ILE A 127 -6.74 -10.36 -6.08
CA ILE A 127 -5.61 -10.99 -6.77
C ILE A 127 -6.13 -11.61 -8.08
N GLY A 128 -5.57 -11.16 -9.21
CA GLY A 128 -5.93 -11.71 -10.52
C GLY A 128 -5.52 -13.18 -10.67
N LEU A 129 -6.24 -13.91 -11.49
CA LEU A 129 -6.10 -15.36 -11.67
C LEU A 129 -4.65 -15.83 -11.93
N HIS A 130 -3.86 -15.08 -12.67
CA HIS A 130 -2.47 -15.42 -13.02
C HIS A 130 -1.43 -14.61 -12.23
N ALA A 131 -1.86 -13.82 -11.25
CA ALA A 131 -0.98 -12.90 -10.52
C ALA A 131 0.22 -13.62 -9.89
N MET A 132 -0.01 -14.77 -9.24
CA MET A 132 1.07 -15.51 -8.55
C MET A 132 2.14 -16.01 -9.51
N GLN A 133 1.78 -16.43 -10.73
CA GLN A 133 2.77 -16.85 -11.74
C GLN A 133 3.65 -15.69 -12.17
N VAL A 134 3.06 -14.51 -12.36
CA VAL A 134 3.78 -13.29 -12.74
C VAL A 134 4.65 -12.80 -11.59
N LEU A 135 4.11 -12.78 -10.37
CA LEU A 135 4.83 -12.35 -9.17
C LEU A 135 6.06 -13.21 -8.88
N ARG A 136 5.96 -14.54 -9.01
CA ARG A 136 7.12 -15.45 -8.87
C ARG A 136 8.25 -15.16 -9.87
N ARG A 137 7.93 -14.69 -11.07
CA ARG A 137 8.93 -14.24 -12.05
C ARG A 137 9.49 -12.88 -11.70
N LEU A 138 8.60 -11.96 -11.30
CA LEU A 138 8.93 -10.60 -10.94
C LEU A 138 9.90 -10.54 -9.77
N VAL A 139 9.65 -11.28 -8.69
CA VAL A 139 10.51 -11.27 -7.49
C VAL A 139 11.94 -11.73 -7.77
N ARG A 140 12.15 -12.62 -8.75
CA ARG A 140 13.49 -13.06 -9.18
C ARG A 140 14.26 -12.00 -9.95
N MET A 141 13.60 -10.93 -10.40
CA MET A 141 14.19 -9.83 -11.17
C MET A 141 14.50 -8.61 -10.31
N ILE A 142 14.01 -8.60 -9.08
CA ILE A 142 14.16 -7.47 -8.15
C ILE A 142 15.34 -7.72 -7.23
N ASP A 143 16.17 -6.70 -7.09
CA ASP A 143 17.27 -6.70 -6.14
C ASP A 143 16.79 -6.14 -4.79
N PRO A 144 16.71 -6.96 -3.72
CA PRO A 144 16.21 -6.53 -2.43
C PRO A 144 17.04 -5.42 -1.77
N SER A 145 18.30 -5.26 -2.18
CA SER A 145 19.21 -4.23 -1.66
C SER A 145 18.94 -2.83 -2.22
N ARG A 146 18.16 -2.74 -3.30
CA ARG A 146 17.79 -1.47 -3.93
C ARG A 146 16.43 -0.98 -3.41
N PRO A 147 16.26 0.32 -3.15
CA PRO A 147 14.99 0.85 -2.65
C PRO A 147 13.94 0.91 -3.78
N GLU A 148 13.35 -0.23 -4.11
CA GLU A 148 12.38 -0.39 -5.20
C GLU A 148 10.99 -0.76 -4.68
N VAL A 149 9.96 -0.15 -5.29
CA VAL A 149 8.54 -0.49 -5.11
C VAL A 149 7.95 -0.80 -6.47
N VAL A 150 7.17 -1.88 -6.58
CA VAL A 150 6.45 -2.23 -7.80
C VAL A 150 4.95 -2.21 -7.53
N LEU A 151 4.26 -1.24 -8.10
CA LEU A 151 2.81 -1.15 -8.04
C LEU A 151 2.21 -2.22 -8.95
N LEU A 152 1.32 -3.03 -8.40
CA LEU A 152 0.66 -4.15 -9.07
C LEU A 152 -0.77 -3.81 -9.49
N SER A 153 -1.23 -2.67 -9.04
CA SER A 153 -2.52 -2.07 -9.31
C SER A 153 -2.42 -0.92 -10.32
N ARG A 154 -3.57 -0.42 -10.76
CA ARG A 154 -3.64 0.63 -11.77
C ARG A 154 -2.89 1.89 -11.36
N VAL A 155 -2.05 2.40 -12.26
CA VAL A 155 -1.33 3.67 -12.08
C VAL A 155 -1.76 4.71 -13.12
N GLY A 156 -1.59 5.99 -12.80
CA GLY A 156 -1.99 7.08 -13.69
C GLY A 156 -1.11 7.20 -14.94
N ARG A 157 0.22 7.13 -14.78
CA ARG A 157 1.17 7.36 -15.87
C ARG A 157 2.45 6.58 -15.68
N THR A 158 2.91 5.95 -16.77
CA THR A 158 4.21 5.27 -16.85
C THR A 158 5.06 5.82 -17.98
N SER A 159 6.36 5.54 -17.96
CA SER A 159 7.22 5.74 -19.13
C SER A 159 6.73 4.87 -20.29
N ALA A 160 6.78 5.37 -21.51
CA ALA A 160 6.43 4.60 -22.70
C ALA A 160 7.57 3.71 -23.20
N TRP A 161 8.81 3.96 -22.74
CA TRP A 161 10.03 3.31 -23.21
C TRP A 161 10.76 2.63 -22.04
N GLY A 162 11.62 1.67 -22.41
CA GLY A 162 12.53 1.04 -21.43
C GLY A 162 11.84 0.06 -20.49
N GLY A 163 10.65 -0.42 -20.80
CA GLY A 163 9.96 -1.43 -19.99
C GLY A 163 10.75 -2.74 -19.93
N ARG A 164 11.14 -3.16 -18.70
CA ARG A 164 11.80 -4.46 -18.47
C ARG A 164 10.78 -5.60 -18.68
N LYS A 165 11.08 -6.56 -19.52
CA LYS A 165 10.20 -7.71 -19.77
C LYS A 165 10.19 -8.63 -18.55
N VAL A 166 9.00 -8.94 -18.05
CA VAL A 166 8.79 -9.93 -16.96
C VAL A 166 8.43 -11.29 -17.56
N ASP A 167 7.47 -11.30 -18.51
CA ASP A 167 7.10 -12.48 -19.27
C ASP A 167 6.61 -12.08 -20.69
N ARG A 168 5.87 -12.97 -21.36
CA ARG A 168 5.34 -12.69 -22.72
C ARG A 168 4.39 -11.50 -22.74
N ASN A 169 3.61 -11.32 -21.69
CA ASN A 169 2.52 -10.34 -21.61
C ASN A 169 2.84 -9.15 -20.70
N HIS A 170 3.70 -9.32 -19.69
CA HIS A 170 3.93 -8.34 -18.64
C HIS A 170 5.29 -7.65 -18.76
N ARG A 171 5.28 -6.35 -18.48
CA ARG A 171 6.47 -5.51 -18.40
C ARG A 171 6.43 -4.59 -17.19
N LEU A 172 7.61 -4.26 -16.66
CA LEU A 172 7.80 -3.23 -15.67
C LEU A 172 8.12 -1.91 -16.34
N TYR A 173 7.36 -0.89 -16.01
CA TYR A 173 7.61 0.47 -16.46
C TYR A 173 7.88 1.40 -15.28
N ARG A 174 8.76 2.40 -15.47
CA ARG A 174 8.96 3.44 -14.48
C ARG A 174 7.69 4.28 -14.36
N VAL A 175 7.27 4.57 -13.12
CA VAL A 175 6.08 5.38 -12.81
C VAL A 175 6.43 6.87 -12.84
N HIS A 176 5.51 7.68 -13.34
CA HIS A 176 5.58 9.15 -13.29
C HIS A 176 4.39 9.78 -12.56
N GLY A 177 3.39 8.99 -12.19
CA GLY A 177 2.26 9.41 -11.38
C GLY A 177 1.37 8.22 -11.07
N ALA A 178 1.16 7.99 -9.79
CA ALA A 178 0.28 6.96 -9.27
C ALA A 178 -0.42 7.49 -8.03
N ASN A 179 -1.56 6.92 -7.74
CA ASN A 179 -2.32 7.03 -6.50
C ASN A 179 -2.78 5.62 -6.13
N GLY A 180 -3.07 5.40 -4.86
CA GLY A 180 -3.46 4.12 -4.30
C GLY A 180 -2.26 3.26 -3.89
N ALA A 181 -2.41 2.59 -2.75
CA ALA A 181 -1.41 1.72 -2.14
C ALA A 181 -1.99 0.33 -1.81
N TYR A 182 -3.08 -0.07 -2.47
CA TYR A 182 -3.84 -1.29 -2.14
C TYR A 182 -3.20 -2.59 -2.61
N GLY A 183 -2.07 -2.54 -3.37
CA GLY A 183 -1.32 -3.73 -3.76
C GLY A 183 0.01 -3.39 -4.41
N TYR A 184 1.13 -3.65 -3.72
CA TYR A 184 2.46 -3.39 -4.24
C TYR A 184 3.50 -4.33 -3.65
N LEU A 185 4.49 -4.69 -4.45
CA LEU A 185 5.69 -5.38 -3.99
C LEU A 185 6.72 -4.35 -3.54
N ILE A 186 7.37 -4.60 -2.40
CA ILE A 186 8.35 -3.70 -1.80
C ILE A 186 9.61 -4.47 -1.40
N THR A 187 10.78 -3.87 -1.62
CA THR A 187 12.05 -4.39 -1.17
C THR A 187 12.34 -4.01 0.28
N GLN A 188 13.17 -4.78 0.97
CA GLN A 188 13.61 -4.45 2.33
C GLN A 188 14.31 -3.08 2.39
N ALA A 189 15.13 -2.77 1.39
CA ALA A 189 15.78 -1.47 1.31
C ALA A 189 14.76 -0.33 1.18
N ALA A 190 13.69 -0.51 0.38
CA ALA A 190 12.62 0.48 0.27
C ALA A 190 11.84 0.63 1.59
N ALA A 191 11.50 -0.48 2.24
CA ALA A 191 10.83 -0.45 3.55
C ALA A 191 11.64 0.35 4.58
N ARG A 192 12.94 0.15 4.63
CA ARG A 192 13.87 0.87 5.53
C ARG A 192 13.88 2.37 5.23
N THR A 193 14.07 2.76 3.97
CA THR A 193 14.14 4.18 3.60
C THR A 193 12.80 4.88 3.77
N MET A 194 11.69 4.20 3.46
CA MET A 194 10.34 4.76 3.65
C MET A 194 10.01 4.92 5.13
N LEU A 195 10.34 3.94 5.97
CA LEU A 195 10.12 4.05 7.42
C LEU A 195 10.87 5.23 8.02
N GLN A 196 12.13 5.44 7.64
CA GLN A 196 12.95 6.58 8.10
C GLN A 196 12.41 7.92 7.60
N ALA A 197 11.95 7.98 6.34
CA ALA A 197 11.52 9.24 5.73
C ALA A 197 10.09 9.65 6.13
N LEU A 198 9.21 8.70 6.45
CA LEU A 198 7.78 8.92 6.65
C LEU A 198 7.33 8.83 8.12
N HIS A 199 8.22 8.52 9.05
CA HIS A 199 7.89 8.54 10.48
C HIS A 199 8.51 9.79 11.14
N PRO A 200 7.70 10.61 11.88
CA PRO A 200 6.25 10.55 11.99
C PRO A 200 5.53 10.80 10.66
N VAL A 201 4.27 10.32 10.54
CA VAL A 201 3.44 10.48 9.34
C VAL A 201 3.30 11.95 8.99
N ARG A 202 3.51 12.29 7.72
CA ARG A 202 3.40 13.66 7.18
C ARG A 202 2.81 13.72 5.78
N THR A 203 2.59 12.57 5.15
CA THR A 203 2.00 12.43 3.82
C THR A 203 1.08 11.23 3.79
N PRO A 204 0.08 11.20 2.88
CA PRO A 204 -0.68 9.97 2.65
C PRO A 204 0.23 8.80 2.24
N ALA A 205 -0.20 7.57 2.54
CA ALA A 205 0.55 6.35 2.23
C ALA A 205 0.86 6.20 0.73
N ASP A 206 0.00 6.76 -0.12
CA ASP A 206 0.04 6.65 -1.58
C ASP A 206 0.65 7.86 -2.30
N ASP A 207 1.38 8.73 -1.60
CA ASP A 207 2.08 9.86 -2.25
C ASP A 207 3.38 9.42 -2.93
N TRP A 208 3.23 8.49 -3.87
CA TRP A 208 4.35 7.96 -4.67
C TRP A 208 5.13 9.04 -5.39
N ARG A 209 4.47 10.14 -5.78
CA ARG A 209 5.12 11.25 -6.47
C ARG A 209 6.14 11.95 -5.57
N HIS A 210 5.79 12.19 -4.31
CA HIS A 210 6.71 12.76 -3.33
C HIS A 210 7.91 11.84 -3.11
N LEU A 211 7.65 10.57 -2.86
CA LEU A 211 8.68 9.56 -2.60
C LEU A 211 9.69 9.44 -3.75
N MET A 212 9.21 9.48 -4.99
CA MET A 212 10.08 9.46 -6.17
C MET A 212 10.88 10.77 -6.34
N ARG A 213 10.25 11.94 -6.11
CA ARG A 213 10.92 13.24 -6.24
C ARG A 213 11.99 13.44 -5.18
N ALA A 214 11.71 13.01 -3.95
CA ALA A 214 12.65 13.04 -2.84
C ALA A 214 13.74 11.94 -2.95
N ARG A 215 13.68 11.10 -4.00
CA ARG A 215 14.61 9.98 -4.24
C ARG A 215 14.65 8.96 -3.09
N ILE A 216 13.56 8.84 -2.34
CA ILE A 216 13.42 7.89 -1.24
C ILE A 216 13.33 6.47 -1.81
N VAL A 217 12.52 6.29 -2.87
CA VAL A 217 12.36 5.00 -3.57
C VAL A 217 12.27 5.19 -5.08
N GLN A 218 12.59 4.13 -5.81
CA GLN A 218 12.26 3.99 -7.22
C GLN A 218 10.92 3.25 -7.33
N VAL A 219 9.98 3.81 -8.10
CA VAL A 219 8.65 3.22 -8.26
C VAL A 219 8.46 2.76 -9.69
N PHE A 220 8.11 1.48 -9.82
CA PHE A 220 7.75 0.82 -11.07
C PHE A 220 6.28 0.41 -11.03
N ALA A 221 5.71 0.09 -12.18
CA ALA A 221 4.40 -0.54 -12.30
C ALA A 221 4.50 -1.77 -13.18
N LEU A 222 3.87 -2.84 -12.78
CA LEU A 222 3.65 -4.01 -13.61
C LEU A 222 2.48 -3.73 -14.56
N VAL A 223 2.66 -3.97 -15.85
CA VAL A 223 1.62 -3.76 -16.87
C VAL A 223 1.57 -4.97 -17.79
N PRO A 224 0.40 -5.57 -17.99
CA PRO A 224 -0.89 -5.33 -17.33
C PRO A 224 -0.84 -5.49 -15.83
N TYR A 225 -1.81 -4.89 -15.13
CA TYR A 225 -1.93 -5.00 -13.68
C TYR A 225 -2.42 -6.38 -13.28
N CYS A 226 -2.06 -6.83 -12.09
CA CYS A 226 -2.48 -8.12 -11.57
C CYS A 226 -3.21 -8.05 -10.23
N ILE A 227 -3.40 -6.84 -9.68
CA ILE A 227 -4.20 -6.59 -8.49
C ILE A 227 -5.26 -5.54 -8.80
N GLY A 228 -6.51 -5.85 -8.46
CA GLY A 228 -7.68 -4.99 -8.54
C GLY A 228 -8.19 -4.60 -7.15
N ILE A 229 -9.37 -3.94 -7.12
CA ILE A 229 -10.11 -3.62 -5.89
C ILE A 229 -11.48 -4.29 -5.99
N ALA A 230 -11.94 -4.88 -4.88
CA ALA A 230 -13.29 -5.43 -4.80
C ALA A 230 -14.32 -4.29 -4.87
N ALA A 231 -15.35 -4.46 -5.71
CA ALA A 231 -16.47 -3.52 -5.80
C ALA A 231 -17.37 -3.47 -4.54
N LEU A 232 -17.00 -4.19 -3.49
CA LEU A 232 -17.74 -4.30 -2.22
C LEU A 232 -17.61 -3.07 -1.31
N GLY A 233 -16.93 -2.02 -1.76
CA GLY A 233 -16.67 -0.84 -0.96
C GLY A 233 -17.17 0.44 -1.62
N GLU A 234 -18.49 0.67 -1.71
CA GLU A 234 -19.03 2.01 -1.94
C GLU A 234 -18.69 2.98 -0.80
N ASN A 235 -18.08 2.50 0.30
CA ASN A 235 -17.62 3.30 1.43
C ASN A 235 -16.10 3.21 1.59
N SER A 236 -15.34 3.78 0.65
CA SER A 236 -13.99 4.21 0.94
C SER A 236 -14.09 5.47 1.82
N HIS A 237 -14.10 5.29 3.14
CA HIS A 237 -14.14 6.39 4.12
C HIS A 237 -13.08 7.48 3.86
N ILE A 238 -11.97 7.12 3.20
CA ILE A 238 -10.92 8.07 2.82
C ILE A 238 -11.38 9.00 1.69
N GLY A 239 -12.27 8.56 0.80
CA GLY A 239 -12.76 9.35 -0.34
C GLY A 239 -13.67 10.50 0.08
N GLU A 240 -14.64 10.24 0.96
CA GLU A 240 -15.62 11.22 1.43
C GLU A 240 -14.96 12.34 2.24
N ASP A 241 -14.13 11.98 3.21
CA ASP A 241 -13.39 12.94 4.05
C ASP A 241 -12.42 13.82 3.24
N ARG A 242 -11.87 13.31 2.13
CA ARG A 242 -11.02 14.09 1.21
C ARG A 242 -11.80 15.20 0.50
N PHE A 243 -13.03 14.95 0.07
CA PHE A 243 -13.86 15.96 -0.62
C PHE A 243 -14.20 17.12 0.30
N GLU A 244 -14.52 16.88 1.54
CA GLU A 244 -14.78 17.94 2.53
C GLU A 244 -13.53 18.78 2.84
N ALA A 245 -12.37 18.14 2.95
CA ALA A 245 -11.10 18.82 3.21
C ALA A 245 -10.54 19.59 1.98
N GLU A 246 -10.95 19.24 0.75
CA GLU A 246 -10.50 19.91 -0.48
C GLU A 246 -11.27 21.21 -0.79
N GLY A 247 -12.39 21.48 -0.15
CA GLY A 247 -13.24 22.65 -0.40
C GLY A 247 -12.59 24.03 -0.17
N ALA A 248 -11.38 24.08 0.40
CA ALA A 248 -10.66 25.33 0.71
C ALA A 248 -9.54 25.69 -0.28
N ARG A 249 -9.51 25.09 -1.48
CA ARG A 249 -8.44 25.40 -2.46
C ARG A 249 -8.63 26.75 -3.11
N THR A 250 -7.67 27.65 -2.94
CA THR A 250 -7.63 28.97 -3.61
C THR A 250 -7.62 28.83 -5.14
N VAL A 251 -8.52 29.53 -5.81
CA VAL A 251 -8.72 29.57 -7.28
C VAL A 251 -7.42 29.76 -8.07
N GLY A 252 -6.47 30.54 -7.54
CA GLY A 252 -5.18 30.76 -8.18
C GLY A 252 -4.25 29.53 -8.25
N ARG A 253 -4.35 28.58 -7.29
CA ARG A 253 -3.59 27.34 -7.34
C ARG A 253 -4.21 26.37 -8.35
N TRP A 254 -5.53 26.38 -8.47
CA TRP A 254 -6.28 25.62 -9.47
C TRP A 254 -5.94 26.09 -10.89
N LEU A 255 -5.98 27.39 -11.16
CA LEU A 255 -5.62 27.97 -12.46
C LEU A 255 -4.19 27.66 -12.88
N ARG A 256 -3.21 27.78 -11.97
CA ARG A 256 -1.82 27.42 -12.25
C ARG A 256 -1.65 25.94 -12.55
N LYS A 257 -2.32 25.06 -11.79
CA LYS A 257 -2.31 23.62 -12.03
C LYS A 257 -2.97 23.25 -13.35
N TYR A 258 -4.08 23.92 -13.69
CA TYR A 258 -4.82 23.72 -14.95
C TYR A 258 -4.02 24.18 -16.16
N ALA A 259 -3.41 25.37 -16.12
CA ALA A 259 -2.54 25.89 -17.17
C ALA A 259 -1.30 25.00 -17.37
N TYR A 260 -0.62 24.59 -16.29
CA TYR A 260 0.50 23.67 -16.37
C TYR A 260 0.10 22.32 -16.98
N GLN A 261 -1.01 21.73 -16.53
CA GLN A 261 -1.46 20.43 -17.06
C GLN A 261 -1.93 20.49 -18.50
N LYS A 262 -2.62 21.56 -18.89
CA LYS A 262 -3.22 21.66 -20.23
C LYS A 262 -2.25 22.14 -21.30
N PHE A 263 -1.35 23.05 -20.99
CA PHE A 263 -0.43 23.64 -21.97
C PHE A 263 1.00 23.08 -21.86
N ILE A 264 1.67 23.27 -20.74
CA ILE A 264 3.09 22.91 -20.64
C ILE A 264 3.26 21.39 -20.59
N PHE A 265 2.46 20.71 -19.78
CA PHE A 265 2.60 19.27 -19.64
C PHE A 265 2.18 18.49 -20.89
N GLN A 266 1.07 18.85 -21.54
CA GLN A 266 0.58 18.14 -22.74
C GLN A 266 1.45 18.39 -23.95
N LEU A 267 1.92 19.64 -24.15
CA LEU A 267 2.67 20.02 -25.35
C LEU A 267 4.17 19.70 -25.26
N PHE A 268 4.78 19.84 -24.09
CA PHE A 268 6.24 19.73 -23.94
C PHE A 268 6.66 18.54 -23.09
N VAL A 269 6.06 18.34 -21.91
CA VAL A 269 6.52 17.33 -20.96
C VAL A 269 6.09 15.92 -21.36
N LYS A 270 4.83 15.75 -21.78
CA LYS A 270 4.28 14.45 -22.15
C LYS A 270 4.96 13.82 -23.39
N PRO A 271 5.21 14.56 -24.49
CA PRO A 271 5.95 14.02 -25.61
C PRO A 271 7.41 13.73 -25.28
N LEU A 272 8.06 14.61 -24.50
CA LEU A 272 9.48 14.47 -24.14
C LEU A 272 9.71 13.23 -23.23
N LEU A 273 8.84 13.01 -22.27
CA LEU A 273 8.89 11.85 -21.38
C LEU A 273 8.24 10.61 -22.00
N ARG A 274 7.58 10.74 -23.17
CA ARG A 274 6.86 9.64 -23.83
C ARG A 274 5.97 8.85 -22.85
N LEU A 275 5.11 9.56 -22.13
CA LEU A 275 4.24 8.95 -21.13
C LEU A 275 3.05 8.24 -21.77
N ARG A 276 2.72 7.05 -21.26
CA ARG A 276 1.50 6.31 -21.60
C ARG A 276 0.48 6.38 -20.45
N LYS A 277 -0.78 6.59 -20.83
CA LYS A 277 -1.93 6.26 -19.96
C LYS A 277 -2.32 4.82 -20.27
N HIS A 278 -2.56 4.03 -19.24
CA HIS A 278 -3.09 2.70 -19.39
C HIS A 278 -4.60 2.75 -19.16
N ALA A 279 -5.37 2.29 -20.15
CA ALA A 279 -6.79 2.08 -19.98
C ALA A 279 -7.01 0.89 -19.03
N SER A 280 -8.11 0.91 -18.28
CA SER A 280 -8.51 -0.26 -17.50
C SER A 280 -8.95 -1.35 -18.45
N THR A 281 -8.32 -2.49 -18.38
CA THR A 281 -8.76 -3.74 -19.01
C THR A 281 -9.27 -4.69 -17.94
N TRP A 282 -10.41 -4.33 -17.34
CA TRP A 282 -11.23 -5.21 -16.51
C TRP A 282 -12.63 -5.19 -17.06
#